data_741bd50c9990a2a207ba61f796b98064
#
_entry.id   741bd50c9990a2a207ba61f796b98064
#
_cell.length_a   1.000
_cell.length_b   1.000
_cell.length_c   1.000
_cell.angle_alpha   90.00
_cell.angle_beta   90.00
_cell.angle_gamma   90.00
#
_symmetry.space_group_name_H-M   'P 1'
#
loop_
_entity.id
_entity.type
_entity.pdbx_description
1 polymer ?
#
loop_
_entity_poly.entity_id
_entity_poly.type
_entity_poly.pdbx_seq_one_letter_code
_entity_poly.pdbx_strand_id
1 'polypeptide(L)'
;MRRWIWTLALAAAWVATGHAQLSRQLPPGGRLGELVNQQQPFPLLQINNQVVRLAPGGRIYDQNNRTILHTFLPERATVLFVQDMNGDIARVYILRPEELEQIQRAR
;
A
#
# COMPACT_ATOMS: atom_id res chain seq x y z
N MET A 1 -26.16 19.59 43.18
CA MET A 1 -24.86 19.15 43.48
C MET A 1 -24.30 18.04 42.66
N ARG A 2 -25.08 17.22 42.12
CA ARG A 2 -24.55 16.10 41.38
C ARG A 2 -24.48 16.32 39.88
N ARG A 3 -24.85 17.46 39.40
CA ARG A 3 -24.90 17.69 38.00
C ARG A 3 -23.55 17.82 37.34
N TRP A 4 -22.57 18.20 38.11
CA TRP A 4 -21.24 18.35 37.54
C TRP A 4 -20.61 17.01 37.18
N ILE A 5 -21.18 15.92 37.60
CA ILE A 5 -20.70 14.60 37.22
C ILE A 5 -20.94 14.34 35.75
N TRP A 6 -21.93 14.96 35.16
CA TRP A 6 -22.28 14.70 33.78
C TRP A 6 -21.28 15.22 32.77
N THR A 7 -20.51 16.22 33.14
CA THR A 7 -19.56 16.80 32.22
C THR A 7 -18.35 15.90 31.96
N LEU A 8 -18.08 14.97 32.83
CA LEU A 8 -16.95 14.09 32.69
C LEU A 8 -17.16 13.02 31.61
N ALA A 9 -18.42 12.67 31.38
CA ALA A 9 -18.70 11.59 30.45
C ALA A 9 -18.49 11.98 28.97
N LEU A 10 -18.51 13.26 28.68
CA LEU A 10 -18.37 13.70 27.29
C LEU A 10 -16.94 13.74 26.79
N ALA A 11 -15.99 13.82 27.67
CA ALA A 11 -14.59 13.95 27.28
C ALA A 11 -14.02 12.68 26.71
N ALA A 12 -14.58 11.53 27.04
CA ALA A 12 -14.02 10.26 26.60
C ALA A 12 -14.34 9.92 25.16
N ALA A 13 -15.35 10.56 24.58
CA ALA A 13 -15.78 10.21 23.22
C ALA A 13 -14.85 10.70 22.13
N TRP A 14 -13.94 11.59 22.43
CA TRP A 14 -13.08 12.20 21.42
C TRP A 14 -11.94 11.31 20.98
N VAL A 15 -11.53 10.40 21.81
CA VAL A 15 -10.33 9.64 21.53
C VAL A 15 -10.53 8.65 20.41
N ALA A 16 -11.76 8.18 20.22
CA ALA A 16 -12.02 7.10 19.27
C ALA A 16 -12.00 7.53 17.81
N THR A 17 -12.13 8.81 17.52
CA THR A 17 -12.29 9.24 16.14
C THR A 17 -11.00 9.64 15.44
N GLY A 18 -9.92 9.79 16.17
CA GLY A 18 -8.69 10.32 15.60
C GLY A 18 -7.87 9.33 14.78
N HIS A 19 -8.21 8.06 14.82
CA HIS A 19 -7.35 7.03 14.23
C HIS A 19 -8.00 6.25 13.12
N ALA A 20 -9.14 6.69 12.65
CA ALA A 20 -9.82 5.97 11.58
C ALA A 20 -9.12 6.26 10.26
N GLN A 21 -8.11 5.49 9.95
CA GLN A 21 -7.55 5.50 8.62
C GLN A 21 -8.29 4.47 7.80
N LEU A 22 -8.83 4.94 6.68
CA LEU A 22 -9.53 4.04 5.79
C LEU A 22 -8.54 3.10 5.14
N SER A 23 -8.78 1.82 5.30
CA SER A 23 -8.01 0.80 4.61
C SER A 23 -8.43 0.76 3.16
N ARG A 24 -7.47 0.81 2.27
CA ARG A 24 -7.77 0.61 0.87
C ARG A 24 -7.98 -0.87 0.60
N GLN A 25 -8.72 -1.17 -0.45
CA GLN A 25 -8.92 -2.53 -0.87
C GLN A 25 -7.84 -2.92 -1.84
N LEU A 26 -7.07 -3.93 -1.48
CA LEU A 26 -6.03 -4.46 -2.33
C LEU A 26 -6.58 -5.64 -3.14
N PRO A 27 -6.11 -5.84 -4.39
CA PRO A 27 -6.63 -6.94 -5.21
C PRO A 27 -6.30 -8.29 -4.59
N PRO A 28 -7.29 -9.21 -4.53
CA PRO A 28 -7.07 -10.50 -3.89
C PRO A 28 -6.09 -11.41 -4.65
N GLY A 29 -5.93 -11.19 -5.94
CA GLY A 29 -5.00 -11.97 -6.74
C GLY A 29 -3.58 -11.43 -6.77
N GLY A 30 -3.29 -10.38 -6.00
CA GLY A 30 -1.97 -9.80 -5.98
C GLY A 30 -0.95 -10.67 -5.27
N ARG A 31 0.31 -10.48 -5.63
CA ARG A 31 1.43 -11.20 -5.03
C ARG A 31 2.32 -10.24 -4.27
N LEU A 32 2.85 -10.71 -3.16
CA LEU A 32 3.83 -9.94 -2.40
C LEU A 32 5.20 -10.04 -3.07
N GLY A 33 5.91 -8.93 -3.06
CA GLY A 33 7.26 -8.91 -3.58
C GLY A 33 8.06 -7.79 -2.96
N GLU A 34 9.38 -7.89 -3.13
CA GLU A 34 10.32 -6.87 -2.69
C GLU A 34 10.76 -6.09 -3.91
N LEU A 35 10.37 -4.84 -3.97
CA LEU A 35 10.79 -3.96 -5.05
C LEU A 35 12.11 -3.31 -4.68
N VAL A 36 13.06 -3.36 -5.60
CA VAL A 36 14.35 -2.71 -5.46
C VAL A 36 14.53 -1.81 -6.67
N ASN A 37 14.70 -0.52 -6.41
CA ASN A 37 14.90 0.45 -7.48
C ASN A 37 16.41 0.63 -7.69
N GLN A 38 17.00 -0.20 -8.54
CA GLN A 38 18.41 -0.11 -8.88
C GLN A 38 18.60 0.59 -10.20
N GLN A 39 17.95 1.74 -10.35
CA GLN A 39 18.10 2.57 -11.54
C GLN A 39 17.68 1.88 -12.83
N GLN A 40 16.67 1.03 -12.74
CA GLN A 40 16.10 0.44 -13.92
C GLN A 40 15.41 1.52 -14.76
N PRO A 41 15.69 1.59 -16.06
CA PRO A 41 15.00 2.58 -16.89
C PRO A 41 13.53 2.24 -17.03
N PHE A 42 12.70 3.28 -17.16
CA PHE A 42 11.29 3.07 -17.44
C PHE A 42 11.15 2.29 -18.75
N PRO A 43 10.28 1.30 -18.85
CA PRO A 43 9.28 0.87 -17.87
C PRO A 43 9.70 -0.35 -17.02
N LEU A 44 10.97 -0.55 -16.81
CA LEU A 44 11.46 -1.74 -16.11
C LEU A 44 11.41 -1.55 -14.59
N LEU A 45 11.08 -2.63 -13.90
CA LEU A 45 11.06 -2.71 -12.45
C LEU A 45 11.84 -3.95 -12.03
N GLN A 46 12.42 -3.91 -10.85
CA GLN A 46 13.03 -5.10 -10.27
C GLN A 46 12.23 -5.52 -9.05
N ILE A 47 11.61 -6.69 -9.14
CA ILE A 47 10.81 -7.26 -8.06
C ILE A 47 11.31 -8.68 -7.81
N ASN A 48 11.64 -8.99 -6.56
CA ASN A 48 12.16 -10.31 -6.16
C ASN A 48 13.38 -10.71 -6.96
N ASN A 49 14.28 -9.76 -7.21
CA ASN A 49 15.51 -9.96 -7.97
C ASN A 49 15.30 -10.31 -9.44
N GLN A 50 14.10 -10.04 -9.95
CA GLN A 50 13.79 -10.26 -11.36
C GLN A 50 13.41 -8.93 -11.99
N VAL A 51 13.92 -8.69 -13.19
CA VAL A 51 13.55 -7.50 -13.95
C VAL A 51 12.25 -7.81 -14.68
N VAL A 52 11.24 -7.00 -14.41
CA VAL A 52 9.92 -7.14 -15.02
C VAL A 52 9.54 -5.81 -15.65
N ARG A 53 8.55 -5.83 -16.52
CA ARG A 53 8.12 -4.63 -17.22
C ARG A 53 6.78 -4.17 -16.74
N LEU A 54 6.65 -2.86 -16.54
CA LEU A 54 5.36 -2.25 -16.28
C LEU A 54 4.56 -2.25 -17.58
N ALA A 55 3.36 -2.79 -17.55
CA ALA A 55 2.51 -2.88 -18.73
C ALA A 55 2.14 -1.48 -19.22
N PRO A 56 1.83 -1.32 -20.51
CA PRO A 56 1.26 -0.06 -21.00
C PRO A 56 -0.02 0.23 -20.23
N GLY A 57 -0.11 1.42 -19.64
CA GLY A 57 -1.21 1.75 -18.76
C GLY A 57 -1.10 1.19 -17.35
N GLY A 58 -0.02 0.50 -17.03
CA GLY A 58 0.22 0.03 -15.69
C GLY A 58 0.38 1.17 -14.70
N ARG A 59 -0.04 0.95 -13.45
CA ARG A 59 -0.06 2.00 -12.45
C ARG A 59 0.67 1.57 -11.20
N ILE A 60 1.32 2.54 -10.57
CA ILE A 60 2.02 2.36 -9.30
C ILE A 60 1.31 3.24 -8.28
N TYR A 61 0.93 2.64 -7.16
CA TYR A 61 0.24 3.35 -6.07
C TYR A 61 1.13 3.40 -4.85
N ASP A 62 1.24 4.57 -4.25
CA ASP A 62 2.02 4.73 -3.02
C ASP A 62 1.22 4.27 -1.80
N GLN A 63 1.79 4.49 -0.62
CA GLN A 63 1.16 4.08 0.63
C GLN A 63 -0.12 4.85 0.94
N ASN A 64 -0.31 6.00 0.32
CA ASN A 64 -1.51 6.81 0.45
C ASN A 64 -2.51 6.57 -0.67
N ASN A 65 -2.31 5.51 -1.44
CA ASN A 65 -3.18 5.12 -2.55
C ASN A 65 -3.20 6.15 -3.69
N ARG A 66 -2.12 6.88 -3.85
CA ARG A 66 -1.97 7.85 -4.93
C ARG A 66 -1.12 7.24 -6.03
N THR A 67 -1.49 7.54 -7.28
CA THR A 67 -0.68 7.11 -8.42
C THR A 67 0.60 7.93 -8.47
N ILE A 68 1.73 7.23 -8.58
CA ILE A 68 3.04 7.88 -8.72
C ILE A 68 3.70 7.43 -10.01
N LEU A 69 4.64 8.24 -10.46
CA LEU A 69 5.43 7.92 -11.63
C LEU A 69 6.58 6.99 -11.27
N HIS A 70 7.06 6.26 -12.26
CA HIS A 70 8.18 5.35 -12.09
C HIS A 70 9.41 6.02 -11.48
N THR A 71 9.66 7.28 -11.82
CA THR A 71 10.81 8.03 -11.32
C THR A 71 10.74 8.33 -9.83
N PHE A 72 9.55 8.22 -9.23
CA PHE A 72 9.36 8.49 -7.80
C PHE A 72 9.35 7.23 -6.94
N LEU A 73 9.73 6.10 -7.51
CA LEU A 73 9.79 4.87 -6.74
C LEU A 73 10.86 4.96 -5.66
N PRO A 74 10.59 4.43 -4.45
CA PRO A 74 11.60 4.36 -3.40
C PRO A 74 12.68 3.33 -3.77
N GLU A 75 13.81 3.42 -3.10
CA GLU A 75 14.90 2.48 -3.35
C GLU A 75 14.51 1.04 -3.03
N ARG A 76 13.75 0.86 -1.97
CA ARG A 76 13.24 -0.45 -1.55
C ARG A 76 11.86 -0.31 -0.98
N ALA A 77 11.01 -1.27 -1.29
CA ALA A 77 9.66 -1.30 -0.75
C ALA A 77 9.10 -2.70 -0.86
N THR A 78 8.29 -3.07 0.12
CA THR A 78 7.47 -4.26 0.00
C THR A 78 6.20 -3.87 -0.75
N VAL A 79 5.91 -4.59 -1.80
CA VAL A 79 4.80 -4.26 -2.69
C VAL A 79 3.88 -5.45 -2.88
N LEU A 80 2.65 -5.14 -3.23
CA LEU A 80 1.71 -6.11 -3.79
C LEU A 80 1.57 -5.77 -5.27
N PHE A 81 1.79 -6.75 -6.13
CA PHE A 81 1.75 -6.50 -7.57
C PHE A 81 0.81 -7.48 -8.26
N VAL A 82 0.25 -7.01 -9.35
CA VAL A 82 -0.65 -7.81 -10.20
C VAL A 82 -0.04 -7.87 -11.59
N GLN A 83 0.09 -9.09 -12.10
CA GLN A 83 0.59 -9.30 -13.47
C GLN A 83 -0.59 -9.51 -14.41
N ASP A 84 -0.41 -9.06 -15.64
CA ASP A 84 -1.38 -9.33 -16.69
C ASP A 84 -1.09 -10.69 -17.34
N MET A 85 -1.84 -11.00 -18.39
CA MET A 85 -1.72 -12.28 -19.07
C MET A 85 -0.37 -12.45 -19.77
N ASN A 86 0.31 -11.36 -20.07
CA ASN A 86 1.62 -11.39 -20.70
C ASN A 86 2.77 -11.44 -19.72
N GLY A 87 2.47 -11.48 -18.41
CA GLY A 87 3.50 -11.42 -17.39
C GLY A 87 4.01 -10.04 -17.05
N ASP A 88 3.47 -9.00 -17.69
CA ASP A 88 3.82 -7.63 -17.37
C ASP A 88 3.09 -7.16 -16.12
N ILE A 89 3.61 -6.15 -15.49
CA ILE A 89 3.04 -5.64 -14.24
C ILE A 89 1.92 -4.65 -14.56
N ALA A 90 0.69 -5.02 -14.18
CA ALA A 90 -0.46 -4.16 -14.39
C ALA A 90 -0.63 -3.14 -13.27
N ARG A 91 -0.35 -3.53 -12.03
CA ARG A 91 -0.49 -2.65 -10.86
C ARG A 91 0.56 -2.99 -9.83
N VAL A 92 1.05 -1.97 -9.15
CA VAL A 92 1.95 -2.12 -8.02
C VAL A 92 1.42 -1.26 -6.88
N TYR A 93 1.31 -1.85 -5.70
CA TYR A 93 0.89 -1.14 -4.49
C TYR A 93 2.03 -1.17 -3.50
N ILE A 94 2.56 -0.02 -3.15
CA ILE A 94 3.56 0.07 -2.09
C ILE A 94 2.83 -0.08 -0.77
N LEU A 95 3.19 -1.09 0.00
CA LEU A 95 2.42 -1.47 1.18
C LEU A 95 2.88 -0.71 2.41
N ARG A 96 1.92 -0.42 3.30
CA ARG A 96 2.20 0.03 4.65
C ARG A 96 2.48 -1.18 5.53
N PRO A 97 3.23 -1.02 6.62
CA PRO A 97 3.51 -2.18 7.49
C PRO A 97 2.27 -2.90 7.99
N GLU A 98 1.20 -2.17 8.32
CA GLU A 98 -0.02 -2.80 8.78
C GLU A 98 -0.74 -3.56 7.67
N GLU A 99 -0.62 -3.12 6.43
CA GLU A 99 -1.18 -3.85 5.30
C GLU A 99 -0.45 -5.17 5.08
N LEU A 100 0.87 -5.14 5.19
CA LEU A 100 1.67 -6.34 5.05
C LEU A 100 1.31 -7.36 6.12
N GLU A 101 1.14 -6.92 7.37
CA GLU A 101 0.74 -7.80 8.45
C GLU A 101 -0.61 -8.45 8.18
N GLN A 102 -1.56 -7.68 7.70
CA GLN A 102 -2.89 -8.20 7.40
C GLN A 102 -2.85 -9.26 6.31
N ILE A 103 -2.06 -9.02 5.27
CA ILE A 103 -1.93 -9.98 4.18
C ILE A 103 -1.28 -11.26 4.68
N GLN A 104 -0.23 -11.14 5.48
CA GLN A 104 0.47 -12.30 6.01
C GLN A 104 -0.39 -13.13 6.96
N ARG A 105 -1.25 -12.48 7.74
CA ARG A 105 -2.17 -13.19 8.62
C ARG A 105 -3.25 -13.96 7.86
N ALA A 106 -3.65 -13.43 6.72
CA ALA A 106 -4.69 -14.07 5.91
C ALA A 106 -4.17 -15.30 5.15
N ARG A 107 -2.88 -15.50 5.14
CA ARG A 107 -2.25 -16.64 4.49
C ARG A 107 -1.70 -17.64 5.51
#